data_5afbcf03ddb601ccc9e55f7f4c2fb491
#
_entry.id   5afbcf03ddb601ccc9e55f7f4c2fb491
#
_cell.length_a   1.000
_cell.length_b   1.000
_cell.length_c   1.000
_cell.angle_alpha   90.00
_cell.angle_beta   90.00
_cell.angle_gamma   90.00
#
_symmetry.space_group_name_H-M   'P 1'
#
loop_
_entity.id
_entity.type
_entity.pdbx_description
1 polymer ?
#
loop_
_entity_poly.entity_id
_entity_poly.type
_entity_poly.pdbx_seq_one_letter_code
_entity_poly.pdbx_strand_id
1 'polypeptide(L)'
;MLPAVSAHLVIRLGGKPMRLFAGDADEVGEFISHSVIGGVRDAAYLKDSSDFAPTVGVVFRPGAAGAFLGVPTDSFAGSHTPLDAFWGQAEVENLRSELAEAPALERRIEILEHALLRRLPRIRGVDPAIVQAALLLERRPVGKVATALDWSHRHLIARFSEAVGLSPKRYARLVRFGRVLLRLERQPETGLAEIAQDAGYADQAHFNRDFRSFSGISPGEYRKAGGTGCHVPEQNRPENSRR
;
A
#
# COMPACT_ATOMS: atom_id res chain seq x y z
N MET A 1 6.45 7.30 -4.77
CA MET A 1 5.98 6.35 -3.72
C MET A 1 6.11 4.92 -4.22
N LEU A 2 6.65 4.03 -3.41
CA LEU A 2 6.74 2.60 -3.69
C LEU A 2 5.43 1.86 -3.34
N PRO A 3 5.17 0.71 -3.96
CA PRO A 3 3.98 -0.09 -3.68
C PRO A 3 4.03 -0.75 -2.30
N ALA A 4 2.86 -1.00 -1.72
CA ALA A 4 2.71 -1.67 -0.44
C ALA A 4 1.56 -2.70 -0.48
N VAL A 5 1.66 -3.72 0.37
CA VAL A 5 0.69 -4.82 0.47
C VAL A 5 -0.63 -4.44 1.16
N SER A 6 -0.75 -3.21 1.60
CA SER A 6 -1.87 -2.76 2.42
C SER A 6 -2.58 -1.57 1.79
N ALA A 7 -3.89 -1.59 1.79
CA ALA A 7 -4.68 -0.40 1.55
C ALA A 7 -4.52 0.57 2.74
N HIS A 8 -4.68 1.85 2.48
CA HIS A 8 -4.56 2.87 3.51
C HIS A 8 -5.57 3.99 3.33
N LEU A 9 -6.03 4.55 4.43
CA LEU A 9 -6.78 5.78 4.49
C LEU A 9 -5.83 6.92 4.85
N VAL A 10 -5.94 8.04 4.15
CA VAL A 10 -5.21 9.28 4.44
C VAL A 10 -6.20 10.43 4.49
N ILE A 11 -6.21 11.18 5.59
CA ILE A 11 -7.00 12.41 5.76
C ILE A 11 -6.04 13.55 6.01
N ARG A 12 -5.98 14.50 5.08
CA ARG A 12 -5.20 15.74 5.19
C ARG A 12 -6.04 16.78 5.94
N LEU A 13 -5.49 17.31 7.01
CA LEU A 13 -6.18 18.26 7.89
C LEU A 13 -6.05 19.72 7.44
N GLY A 14 -5.25 19.96 6.42
CA GLY A 14 -5.04 21.28 5.82
C GLY A 14 -4.36 21.19 4.48
N GLY A 15 -3.92 22.34 3.93
CA GLY A 15 -3.23 22.40 2.65
C GLY A 15 -4.11 22.07 1.44
N LYS A 16 -3.47 21.70 0.33
CA LYS A 16 -4.13 21.29 -0.91
C LYS A 16 -4.60 19.84 -0.87
N PRO A 17 -5.59 19.45 -1.67
CA PRO A 17 -5.94 18.04 -1.87
C PRO A 17 -4.72 17.21 -2.32
N MET A 18 -4.77 15.91 -2.10
CA MET A 18 -3.75 15.00 -2.63
C MET A 18 -3.69 15.12 -4.14
N ARG A 19 -2.48 15.30 -4.68
CA ARG A 19 -2.23 15.39 -6.11
C ARG A 19 -1.36 14.23 -6.56
N LEU A 20 -1.76 13.58 -7.63
CA LEU A 20 -1.06 12.45 -8.23
C LEU A 20 -0.71 12.78 -9.67
N PHE A 21 0.34 12.14 -10.17
CA PHE A 21 0.79 12.27 -11.55
C PHE A 21 0.71 10.92 -12.26
N ALA A 22 0.27 10.93 -13.50
CA ALA A 22 0.16 9.72 -14.32
C ALA A 22 1.53 9.14 -14.70
N GLY A 23 2.57 9.96 -14.67
CA GLY A 23 3.95 9.57 -14.98
C GLY A 23 4.88 10.77 -14.96
N ASP A 24 6.15 10.54 -15.29
CA ASP A 24 7.19 11.60 -15.26
C ASP A 24 6.94 12.73 -16.27
N ALA A 25 6.19 12.47 -17.35
CA ALA A 25 5.82 13.46 -18.34
C ALA A 25 4.56 14.27 -17.98
N ASP A 26 3.87 13.91 -16.91
CA ASP A 26 2.68 14.62 -16.44
C ASP A 26 3.10 15.76 -15.50
N GLU A 27 3.13 16.99 -16.02
CA GLU A 27 3.48 18.20 -15.26
C GLU A 27 2.28 18.77 -14.48
N VAL A 28 1.07 18.40 -14.84
CA VAL A 28 -0.16 18.96 -14.27
C VAL A 28 -0.66 18.14 -13.09
N GLY A 29 -0.73 16.83 -13.23
CA GLY A 29 -1.29 15.92 -12.24
C GLY A 29 -2.77 16.11 -11.98
N GLU A 30 -3.36 15.20 -11.24
CA GLU A 30 -4.77 15.20 -10.87
C GLU A 30 -4.92 15.42 -9.36
N PHE A 31 -5.77 16.36 -8.95
CA PHE A 31 -6.19 16.54 -7.56
C PHE A 31 -7.29 15.56 -7.23
N ILE A 32 -7.07 14.69 -6.27
CA ILE A 32 -8.02 13.64 -5.87
C ILE A 32 -8.98 14.16 -4.78
N SER A 33 -8.50 14.31 -3.55
CA SER A 33 -9.28 14.77 -2.40
C SER A 33 -8.36 15.04 -1.21
N HIS A 34 -8.90 15.67 -0.16
CA HIS A 34 -8.21 15.73 1.15
C HIS A 34 -8.28 14.40 1.92
N SER A 35 -9.32 13.60 1.67
CA SER A 35 -9.55 12.31 2.32
C SER A 35 -9.58 11.22 1.25
N VAL A 36 -8.59 10.34 1.26
CA VAL A 36 -8.34 9.39 0.17
C VAL A 36 -8.08 7.98 0.69
N ILE A 37 -8.70 7.02 0.03
CA ILE A 37 -8.33 5.60 0.13
C ILE A 37 -7.32 5.29 -0.95
N GLY A 38 -6.10 4.94 -0.55
CA GLY A 38 -5.12 4.31 -1.43
C GLY A 38 -5.33 2.80 -1.45
N GLY A 39 -5.78 2.27 -2.58
CA GLY A 39 -5.92 0.83 -2.79
C GLY A 39 -4.57 0.14 -2.85
N VAL A 40 -4.58 -1.15 -2.58
CA VAL A 40 -3.38 -2.00 -2.70
C VAL A 40 -2.90 -1.97 -4.15
N ARG A 41 -1.59 -1.77 -4.35
CA ARG A 41 -1.00 -1.71 -5.69
C ARG A 41 0.39 -2.35 -5.71
N ASP A 42 0.76 -2.82 -6.87
CA ASP A 42 2.03 -3.50 -7.13
C ASP A 42 2.93 -2.73 -8.12
N ALA A 43 2.68 -1.44 -8.29
CA ALA A 43 3.53 -0.53 -9.07
C ALA A 43 3.75 0.78 -8.31
N ALA A 44 4.91 1.40 -8.50
CA ALA A 44 5.22 2.73 -7.99
C ALA A 44 4.29 3.78 -8.61
N TYR A 45 4.08 4.87 -7.88
CA TYR A 45 3.29 6.01 -8.35
C TYR A 45 3.90 7.33 -7.90
N LEU A 46 3.55 8.39 -8.59
CA LEU A 46 4.01 9.74 -8.31
C LEU A 46 2.97 10.50 -7.53
N LYS A 47 3.42 11.15 -6.46
CA LYS A 47 2.61 11.99 -5.59
C LYS A 47 3.31 13.31 -5.36
N ASP A 48 2.55 14.39 -5.38
CA ASP A 48 3.04 15.71 -4.98
C ASP A 48 3.43 15.69 -3.49
N SER A 49 4.65 16.07 -3.20
CA SER A 49 5.20 16.23 -1.84
C SER A 49 5.54 17.68 -1.50
N SER A 50 5.22 18.65 -2.36
CA SER A 50 5.54 20.05 -2.17
C SER A 50 4.72 20.74 -1.07
N ASP A 51 3.54 20.20 -0.77
CA ASP A 51 2.62 20.73 0.25
C ASP A 51 2.57 19.81 1.48
N PHE A 52 3.21 20.26 2.56
CA PHE A 52 3.23 19.56 3.85
C PHE A 52 2.03 20.00 4.70
N ALA A 53 1.03 19.17 4.78
CA ALA A 53 -0.10 19.37 5.67
C ALA A 53 -0.14 18.26 6.75
N PRO A 54 -0.58 18.59 7.98
CA PRO A 54 -0.86 17.58 8.99
C PRO A 54 -1.80 16.51 8.43
N THR A 55 -1.51 15.26 8.70
CA THR A 55 -2.21 14.13 8.11
C THR A 55 -2.47 13.08 9.18
N VAL A 56 -3.67 12.53 9.21
CA VAL A 56 -4.03 11.36 10.02
C VAL A 56 -4.42 10.24 9.08
N GLY A 57 -4.10 9.01 9.43
CA GLY A 57 -4.39 7.89 8.54
C GLY A 57 -4.37 6.54 9.22
N VAL A 58 -4.80 5.55 8.47
CA VAL A 58 -4.84 4.14 8.88
C VAL A 58 -4.25 3.28 7.76
N VAL A 59 -3.42 2.33 8.16
CA VAL A 59 -2.97 1.26 7.28
C VAL A 59 -3.78 0.01 7.65
N PHE A 60 -4.58 -0.48 6.72
CA PHE A 60 -5.40 -1.66 6.93
C PHE A 60 -4.57 -2.94 6.82
N ARG A 61 -4.80 -3.87 7.73
CA ARG A 61 -4.27 -5.22 7.56
C ARG A 61 -4.84 -5.87 6.30
N PRO A 62 -4.11 -6.79 5.64
CA PRO A 62 -4.62 -7.49 4.47
C PRO A 62 -6.00 -8.10 4.73
N GLY A 63 -6.95 -7.84 3.83
CA GLY A 63 -8.33 -8.28 3.96
C GLY A 63 -9.25 -7.41 4.84
N ALA A 64 -8.73 -6.38 5.51
CA ALA A 64 -9.55 -5.56 6.42
C ALA A 64 -10.23 -4.37 5.73
N ALA A 65 -9.62 -3.76 4.72
CA ALA A 65 -10.11 -2.51 4.13
C ALA A 65 -11.58 -2.59 3.66
N GLY A 66 -11.94 -3.68 2.98
CA GLY A 66 -13.30 -3.89 2.49
C GLY A 66 -14.36 -3.90 3.59
N ALA A 67 -14.02 -4.39 4.80
CA ALA A 67 -14.94 -4.40 5.94
C ALA A 67 -15.32 -2.98 6.40
N PHE A 68 -14.37 -2.04 6.33
CA PHE A 68 -14.60 -0.64 6.73
C PHE A 68 -15.21 0.20 5.61
N LEU A 69 -15.00 -0.18 4.35
CA LEU A 69 -15.48 0.57 3.19
C LEU A 69 -16.82 0.04 2.66
N GLY A 70 -17.23 -1.17 3.04
CA GLY A 70 -18.47 -1.79 2.61
C GLY A 70 -18.46 -2.33 1.18
N VAL A 71 -17.26 -2.48 0.58
CA VAL A 71 -17.06 -2.99 -0.78
C VAL A 71 -15.88 -3.96 -0.84
N PRO A 72 -15.83 -4.88 -1.81
CA PRO A 72 -14.66 -5.72 -2.02
C PRO A 72 -13.39 -4.90 -2.27
N THR A 73 -12.24 -5.33 -1.70
CA THR A 73 -10.99 -4.58 -1.79
C THR A 73 -10.45 -4.49 -3.23
N ASP A 74 -10.74 -5.48 -4.06
CA ASP A 74 -10.32 -5.51 -5.47
C ASP A 74 -11.01 -4.42 -6.31
N SER A 75 -12.20 -3.93 -5.89
CA SER A 75 -12.93 -2.88 -6.61
C SER A 75 -12.22 -1.52 -6.63
N PHE A 76 -11.29 -1.29 -5.71
CA PHE A 76 -10.48 -0.07 -5.65
C PHE A 76 -8.97 -0.34 -5.66
N ALA A 77 -8.55 -1.57 -5.93
CA ALA A 77 -7.13 -1.92 -6.06
C ALA A 77 -6.46 -1.11 -7.17
N GLY A 78 -5.22 -0.66 -6.92
CA GLY A 78 -4.46 0.13 -7.87
C GLY A 78 -4.88 1.59 -8.01
N SER A 79 -5.94 2.03 -7.33
CA SER A 79 -6.47 3.39 -7.42
C SER A 79 -6.23 4.22 -6.15
N HIS A 80 -6.40 5.53 -6.27
CA HIS A 80 -6.64 6.44 -5.16
C HIS A 80 -8.05 6.99 -5.32
N THR A 81 -8.94 6.64 -4.40
CA THR A 81 -10.36 6.96 -4.48
C THR A 81 -10.72 7.92 -3.35
N PRO A 82 -11.44 9.02 -3.62
CA PRO A 82 -11.96 9.89 -2.57
C PRO A 82 -12.77 9.08 -1.55
N LEU A 83 -12.56 9.35 -0.26
CA LEU A 83 -13.25 8.62 0.82
C LEU A 83 -14.76 8.82 0.79
N ASP A 84 -15.21 9.97 0.29
CA ASP A 84 -16.63 10.32 0.17
C ASP A 84 -17.40 9.40 -0.79
N ALA A 85 -16.71 8.78 -1.76
CA ALA A 85 -17.30 7.75 -2.62
C ALA A 85 -17.77 6.51 -1.83
N PHE A 86 -17.22 6.27 -0.63
CA PHE A 86 -17.57 5.13 0.23
C PHE A 86 -18.46 5.56 1.41
N TRP A 87 -18.19 6.73 2.00
CA TRP A 87 -18.80 7.15 3.26
C TRP A 87 -19.80 8.29 3.09
N GLY A 88 -19.84 8.91 1.90
CA GLY A 88 -20.64 10.10 1.62
C GLY A 88 -19.96 11.39 2.07
N GLN A 89 -20.22 12.45 1.32
CA GLN A 89 -19.53 13.74 1.43
C GLN A 89 -19.67 14.36 2.82
N ALA A 90 -20.90 14.48 3.33
CA ALA A 90 -21.16 15.14 4.61
C ALA A 90 -20.44 14.47 5.80
N GLU A 91 -20.42 13.14 5.81
CA GLU A 91 -19.74 12.39 6.89
C GLU A 91 -18.21 12.57 6.83
N VAL A 92 -17.63 12.56 5.62
CA VAL A 92 -16.18 12.75 5.45
C VAL A 92 -15.76 14.17 5.79
N GLU A 93 -16.53 15.18 5.40
CA GLU A 93 -16.26 16.59 5.75
C GLU A 93 -16.35 16.82 7.27
N ASN A 94 -17.39 16.28 7.91
CA ASN A 94 -17.54 16.37 9.38
C ASN A 94 -16.37 15.69 10.10
N LEU A 95 -15.99 14.48 9.68
CA LEU A 95 -14.85 13.78 10.26
C LEU A 95 -13.56 14.59 10.10
N ARG A 96 -13.32 15.14 8.91
CA ARG A 96 -12.11 15.94 8.64
C ARG A 96 -12.07 17.21 9.50
N SER A 97 -13.21 17.90 9.65
CA SER A 97 -13.32 19.10 10.50
C SER A 97 -13.06 18.76 11.96
N GLU A 98 -13.68 17.71 12.50
CA GLU A 98 -13.47 17.26 13.87
C GLU A 98 -12.01 16.90 14.15
N LEU A 99 -11.34 16.21 13.19
CA LEU A 99 -9.92 15.89 13.26
C LEU A 99 -9.03 17.12 13.20
N ALA A 100 -9.36 18.12 12.38
CA ALA A 100 -8.60 19.36 12.25
C ALA A 100 -8.67 20.22 13.51
N GLU A 101 -9.85 20.28 14.15
CA GLU A 101 -10.08 21.03 15.39
C GLU A 101 -9.50 20.37 16.63
N ALA A 102 -9.25 19.06 16.58
CA ALA A 102 -8.71 18.33 17.72
C ALA A 102 -7.28 18.79 18.06
N PRO A 103 -7.03 19.24 19.32
CA PRO A 103 -5.76 19.88 19.68
C PRO A 103 -4.59 18.91 19.82
N ALA A 104 -4.87 17.65 20.22
CA ALA A 104 -3.87 16.63 20.53
C ALA A 104 -3.93 15.45 19.57
N LEU A 105 -2.78 14.81 19.35
CA LEU A 105 -2.68 13.63 18.48
C LEU A 105 -3.55 12.48 19.00
N GLU A 106 -3.55 12.25 20.30
CA GLU A 106 -4.33 11.20 20.95
C GLU A 106 -5.81 11.37 20.66
N ARG A 107 -6.31 12.61 20.75
CA ARG A 107 -7.71 12.90 20.44
C ARG A 107 -8.05 12.65 18.96
N ARG A 108 -7.15 12.97 18.04
CA ARG A 108 -7.30 12.67 16.62
C ARG A 108 -7.37 11.15 16.35
N ILE A 109 -6.53 10.38 17.06
CA ILE A 109 -6.55 8.92 16.96
C ILE A 109 -7.90 8.38 17.46
N GLU A 110 -8.38 8.82 18.62
CA GLU A 110 -9.69 8.42 19.16
C GLU A 110 -10.84 8.74 18.21
N ILE A 111 -10.88 9.93 17.64
CA ILE A 111 -11.90 10.33 16.67
C ILE A 111 -11.90 9.39 15.46
N LEU A 112 -10.72 9.11 14.89
CA LEU A 112 -10.58 8.24 13.74
C LEU A 112 -10.97 6.78 14.08
N GLU A 113 -10.55 6.28 15.24
CA GLU A 113 -10.96 4.95 15.73
C GLU A 113 -12.46 4.84 15.88
N HIS A 114 -13.12 5.83 16.48
CA HIS A 114 -14.60 5.83 16.60
C HIS A 114 -15.29 5.85 15.25
N ALA A 115 -14.79 6.64 14.29
CA ALA A 115 -15.33 6.67 12.94
C ALA A 115 -15.20 5.30 12.24
N LEU A 116 -14.09 4.61 12.42
CA LEU A 116 -13.86 3.27 11.89
C LEU A 116 -14.75 2.23 12.59
N LEU A 117 -14.82 2.25 13.92
CA LEU A 117 -15.62 1.29 14.70
C LEU A 117 -17.11 1.35 14.36
N ARG A 118 -17.65 2.54 14.12
CA ARG A 118 -19.04 2.69 13.68
C ARG A 118 -19.33 1.99 12.35
N ARG A 119 -18.31 1.75 11.53
CA ARG A 119 -18.41 1.15 10.21
C ARG A 119 -18.13 -0.34 10.18
N LEU A 120 -17.62 -0.92 11.24
CA LEU A 120 -17.43 -2.36 11.31
C LEU A 120 -18.80 -3.06 11.20
N PRO A 121 -18.97 -3.97 10.23
CA PRO A 121 -20.18 -4.77 10.16
C PRO A 121 -20.31 -5.61 11.42
N ARG A 122 -21.45 -5.54 12.07
CA ARG A 122 -21.72 -6.28 13.33
C ARG A 122 -21.62 -7.81 13.19
N ILE A 123 -21.61 -8.35 11.97
CA ILE A 123 -21.78 -9.78 11.70
C ILE A 123 -20.64 -10.38 10.87
N ARG A 124 -19.88 -9.60 10.11
CA ARG A 124 -18.79 -10.11 9.24
C ARG A 124 -17.52 -9.30 9.49
N GLY A 125 -16.72 -9.77 10.39
CA GLY A 125 -15.35 -9.29 10.54
C GLY A 125 -14.47 -9.68 9.35
N VAL A 126 -13.18 -9.44 9.46
CA VAL A 126 -12.18 -9.94 8.49
C VAL A 126 -12.20 -11.46 8.51
N ASP A 127 -12.29 -12.09 7.34
CA ASP A 127 -12.26 -13.55 7.20
C ASP A 127 -10.95 -14.12 7.78
N PRO A 128 -10.98 -14.93 8.84
CA PRO A 128 -9.78 -15.47 9.46
C PRO A 128 -8.95 -16.31 8.50
N ALA A 129 -9.56 -16.96 7.51
CA ALA A 129 -8.85 -17.76 6.51
C ALA A 129 -8.04 -16.87 5.56
N ILE A 130 -8.52 -15.67 5.24
CA ILE A 130 -7.76 -14.68 4.46
C ILE A 130 -6.57 -14.14 5.26
N VAL A 131 -6.76 -13.85 6.55
CA VAL A 131 -5.66 -13.45 7.43
C VAL A 131 -4.60 -14.54 7.51
N GLN A 132 -5.03 -15.78 7.69
CA GLN A 132 -4.12 -16.95 7.70
C GLN A 132 -3.42 -17.12 6.35
N ALA A 133 -4.15 -16.98 5.22
CA ALA A 133 -3.55 -17.05 3.89
C ALA A 133 -2.46 -15.99 3.72
N ALA A 134 -2.72 -14.75 4.11
CA ALA A 134 -1.75 -13.66 4.01
C ALA A 134 -0.47 -13.97 4.80
N LEU A 135 -0.58 -14.45 6.05
CA LEU A 135 0.56 -14.84 6.88
C LEU A 135 1.34 -16.01 6.27
N LEU A 136 0.65 -17.02 5.74
CA LEU A 136 1.30 -18.17 5.12
C LEU A 136 2.03 -17.79 3.82
N LEU A 137 1.43 -16.91 3.00
CA LEU A 137 2.00 -16.43 1.74
C LEU A 137 3.30 -15.65 1.93
N GLU A 138 3.56 -15.16 3.12
CA GLU A 138 4.85 -14.55 3.43
C GLU A 138 6.04 -15.50 3.23
N ARG A 139 5.83 -16.81 3.46
CA ARG A 139 6.92 -17.79 3.51
C ARG A 139 6.66 -19.05 2.70
N ARG A 140 5.44 -19.26 2.20
CA ARG A 140 5.04 -20.51 1.53
C ARG A 140 4.58 -20.24 0.08
N PRO A 141 4.88 -21.13 -0.85
CA PRO A 141 4.32 -21.10 -2.21
C PRO A 141 2.79 -21.20 -2.18
N VAL A 142 2.12 -20.55 -3.13
CA VAL A 142 0.66 -20.45 -3.22
C VAL A 142 -0.02 -21.84 -3.13
N GLY A 143 0.50 -22.86 -3.84
CA GLY A 143 -0.06 -24.23 -3.80
C GLY A 143 -0.03 -24.86 -2.40
N LYS A 144 1.05 -24.61 -1.62
CA LYS A 144 1.14 -25.09 -0.22
C LYS A 144 0.18 -24.36 0.70
N VAL A 145 -0.12 -23.08 0.42
CA VAL A 145 -1.11 -22.30 1.18
C VAL A 145 -2.52 -22.82 0.90
N ALA A 146 -2.85 -23.09 -0.36
CA ALA A 146 -4.14 -23.69 -0.73
C ALA A 146 -4.36 -25.02 0.01
N THR A 147 -3.38 -25.92 -0.02
CA THR A 147 -3.44 -27.20 0.70
C THR A 147 -3.60 -27.00 2.22
N ALA A 148 -2.88 -26.05 2.82
CA ALA A 148 -2.94 -25.81 4.27
C ALA A 148 -4.29 -25.24 4.74
N LEU A 149 -5.05 -24.62 3.85
CA LEU A 149 -6.39 -24.07 4.12
C LEU A 149 -7.52 -25.03 3.66
N ASP A 150 -7.17 -26.18 3.11
CA ASP A 150 -8.12 -27.10 2.46
C ASP A 150 -8.95 -26.42 1.35
N TRP A 151 -8.30 -25.56 0.59
CA TRP A 151 -8.90 -24.83 -0.51
C TRP A 151 -8.35 -25.29 -1.85
N SER A 152 -9.20 -25.28 -2.89
CA SER A 152 -8.69 -25.40 -4.25
C SER A 152 -7.88 -24.16 -4.60
N HIS A 153 -6.91 -24.30 -5.50
CA HIS A 153 -6.09 -23.19 -5.97
C HIS A 153 -6.93 -22.05 -6.55
N ARG A 154 -8.00 -22.38 -7.29
CA ARG A 154 -8.94 -21.40 -7.85
C ARG A 154 -9.71 -20.66 -6.76
N HIS A 155 -10.15 -21.37 -5.71
CA HIS A 155 -10.87 -20.77 -4.60
C HIS A 155 -9.99 -19.78 -3.84
N LEU A 156 -8.75 -20.18 -3.52
CA LEU A 156 -7.78 -19.29 -2.88
C LEU A 156 -7.54 -18.02 -3.72
N ILE A 157 -7.32 -18.13 -5.03
CA ILE A 157 -7.12 -16.96 -5.88
C ILE A 157 -8.32 -16.02 -5.84
N ALA A 158 -9.53 -16.53 -6.02
CA ALA A 158 -10.74 -15.73 -6.07
C ALA A 158 -10.98 -15.00 -4.73
N ARG A 159 -11.04 -15.74 -3.62
CA ARG A 159 -11.33 -15.20 -2.29
C ARG A 159 -10.25 -14.22 -1.81
N PHE A 160 -8.99 -14.57 -2.05
CA PHE A 160 -7.88 -13.71 -1.64
C PHE A 160 -7.82 -12.42 -2.47
N SER A 161 -8.04 -12.49 -3.78
CA SER A 161 -8.04 -11.28 -4.63
C SER A 161 -9.18 -10.34 -4.27
N GLU A 162 -10.38 -10.86 -4.06
CA GLU A 162 -11.55 -10.09 -3.63
C GLU A 162 -11.29 -9.36 -2.31
N ALA A 163 -10.73 -10.07 -1.31
CA ALA A 163 -10.54 -9.54 0.03
C ALA A 163 -9.32 -8.62 0.17
N VAL A 164 -8.24 -8.89 -0.58
CA VAL A 164 -6.95 -8.20 -0.43
C VAL A 164 -6.67 -7.21 -1.56
N GLY A 165 -7.29 -7.40 -2.74
CA GLY A 165 -7.06 -6.58 -3.92
C GLY A 165 -5.88 -7.01 -4.78
N LEU A 166 -5.18 -8.09 -4.41
CA LEU A 166 -4.08 -8.68 -5.19
C LEU A 166 -4.21 -10.19 -5.25
N SER A 167 -3.78 -10.79 -6.36
CA SER A 167 -3.66 -12.25 -6.39
C SER A 167 -2.62 -12.75 -5.37
N PRO A 168 -2.77 -13.98 -4.82
CA PRO A 168 -1.82 -14.54 -3.85
C PRO A 168 -0.36 -14.48 -4.30
N LYS A 169 -0.10 -14.71 -5.58
CA LYS A 169 1.25 -14.67 -6.17
C LYS A 169 1.82 -13.24 -6.18
N ARG A 170 1.01 -12.24 -6.57
CA ARG A 170 1.42 -10.83 -6.57
C ARG A 170 1.66 -10.33 -5.14
N TYR A 171 0.77 -10.69 -4.22
CA TYR A 171 0.92 -10.39 -2.80
C TYR A 171 2.24 -10.94 -2.23
N ALA A 172 2.54 -12.23 -2.43
CA ALA A 172 3.78 -12.85 -1.94
C ALA A 172 5.05 -12.19 -2.51
N ARG A 173 5.02 -11.80 -3.79
CA ARG A 173 6.14 -11.04 -4.42
C ARG A 173 6.30 -9.67 -3.78
N LEU A 174 5.21 -8.96 -3.54
CA LEU A 174 5.24 -7.62 -2.95
C LEU A 174 5.67 -7.65 -1.48
N VAL A 175 5.26 -8.66 -0.70
CA VAL A 175 5.77 -8.91 0.66
C VAL A 175 7.29 -9.12 0.64
N ARG A 176 7.79 -9.92 -0.30
CA ARG A 176 9.23 -10.14 -0.47
C ARG A 176 9.97 -8.85 -0.79
N PHE A 177 9.41 -8.04 -1.69
CA PHE A 177 9.94 -6.71 -2.01
C PHE A 177 10.01 -5.80 -0.79
N GLY A 178 8.95 -5.75 0.04
CA GLY A 178 8.95 -4.98 1.29
C GLY A 178 10.05 -5.40 2.27
N ARG A 179 10.34 -6.71 2.38
CA ARG A 179 11.46 -7.20 3.19
C ARG A 179 12.81 -6.72 2.66
N VAL A 180 12.97 -6.71 1.35
CA VAL A 180 14.18 -6.16 0.71
C VAL A 180 14.38 -4.69 1.06
N LEU A 181 13.32 -3.88 0.95
CA LEU A 181 13.38 -2.46 1.32
C LEU A 181 13.81 -2.25 2.76
N LEU A 182 13.20 -2.98 3.69
CA LEU A 182 13.57 -2.95 5.11
C LEU A 182 15.02 -3.36 5.36
N ARG A 183 15.53 -4.35 4.61
CA ARG A 183 16.91 -4.79 4.72
C ARG A 183 17.89 -3.74 4.19
N LEU A 184 17.57 -3.15 3.04
CA LEU A 184 18.35 -2.05 2.44
C LEU A 184 18.45 -0.84 3.37
N GLU A 185 17.36 -0.51 4.06
CA GLU A 185 17.30 0.61 5.00
C GLU A 185 18.11 0.33 6.29
N ARG A 186 17.92 -0.85 6.88
CA ARG A 186 18.54 -1.21 8.16
C ARG A 186 20.01 -1.60 8.04
N GLN A 187 20.42 -2.08 6.90
CA GLN A 187 21.76 -2.62 6.64
C GLN A 187 22.28 -2.16 5.27
N PRO A 188 22.55 -0.86 5.11
CA PRO A 188 22.93 -0.27 3.83
C PRO A 188 24.23 -0.84 3.24
N GLU A 189 25.12 -1.35 4.09
CA GLU A 189 26.43 -1.92 3.68
C GLU A 189 26.33 -3.36 3.20
N THR A 190 25.21 -4.07 3.47
CA THR A 190 25.06 -5.47 3.06
C THR A 190 25.04 -5.61 1.54
N GLY A 191 25.74 -6.59 1.01
CA GLY A 191 25.79 -6.86 -0.43
C GLY A 191 24.42 -7.16 -1.04
N LEU A 192 24.12 -6.65 -2.24
CA LEU A 192 22.84 -6.89 -2.91
C LEU A 192 22.57 -8.37 -3.20
N ALA A 193 23.63 -9.16 -3.43
CA ALA A 193 23.51 -10.60 -3.64
C ALA A 193 23.05 -11.32 -2.35
N GLU A 194 23.58 -10.94 -1.20
CA GLU A 194 23.20 -11.46 0.11
C GLU A 194 21.74 -11.09 0.42
N ILE A 195 21.36 -9.84 0.22
CA ILE A 195 19.97 -9.38 0.40
C ILE A 195 19.00 -10.18 -0.47
N ALA A 196 19.38 -10.45 -1.72
CA ALA A 196 18.57 -11.25 -2.65
C ALA A 196 18.38 -12.69 -2.15
N GLN A 197 19.47 -13.31 -1.68
CA GLN A 197 19.46 -14.67 -1.16
C GLN A 197 18.58 -14.78 0.11
N ASP A 198 18.77 -13.88 1.07
CA ASP A 198 17.99 -13.82 2.32
C ASP A 198 16.50 -13.59 2.07
N ALA A 199 16.17 -12.81 1.04
CA ALA A 199 14.80 -12.59 0.60
C ALA A 199 14.19 -13.77 -0.18
N GLY A 200 14.98 -14.80 -0.48
CA GLY A 200 14.55 -16.02 -1.16
C GLY A 200 14.39 -15.84 -2.69
N TYR A 201 15.21 -15.01 -3.31
CA TYR A 201 15.34 -14.96 -4.77
C TYR A 201 16.26 -16.07 -5.27
N ALA A 202 15.93 -16.64 -6.42
CA ALA A 202 16.72 -17.72 -7.01
C ALA A 202 18.11 -17.24 -7.48
N ASP A 203 18.18 -16.02 -8.00
CA ASP A 203 19.38 -15.37 -8.49
C ASP A 203 19.25 -13.85 -8.48
N GLN A 204 20.37 -13.16 -8.71
CA GLN A 204 20.42 -11.69 -8.75
C GLN A 204 19.65 -11.11 -9.93
N ALA A 205 19.57 -11.79 -11.06
CA ALA A 205 18.83 -11.32 -12.22
C ALA A 205 17.31 -11.33 -11.94
N HIS A 206 16.80 -12.37 -11.27
CA HIS A 206 15.41 -12.44 -10.80
C HIS A 206 15.13 -11.33 -9.79
N PHE A 207 16.02 -11.12 -8.82
CA PHE A 207 15.92 -10.02 -7.85
C PHE A 207 15.85 -8.65 -8.54
N ASN A 208 16.77 -8.36 -9.46
CA ASN A 208 16.80 -7.07 -10.17
C ASN A 208 15.54 -6.83 -11.01
N ARG A 209 15.04 -7.87 -11.71
CA ARG A 209 13.79 -7.78 -12.47
C ARG A 209 12.58 -7.50 -11.59
N ASP A 210 12.45 -8.24 -10.48
CA ASP A 210 11.36 -8.06 -9.51
C ASP A 210 11.39 -6.66 -8.90
N PHE A 211 12.56 -6.25 -8.42
CA PHE A 211 12.74 -4.94 -7.80
C PHE A 211 12.37 -3.81 -8.76
N ARG A 212 12.88 -3.86 -10.00
CA ARG A 212 12.57 -2.85 -11.02
C ARG A 212 11.09 -2.86 -11.41
N SER A 213 10.43 -4.03 -11.43
CA SER A 213 9.00 -4.11 -11.74
C SER A 213 8.12 -3.37 -10.72
N PHE A 214 8.56 -3.27 -9.47
CA PHE A 214 7.85 -2.60 -8.38
C PHE A 214 8.24 -1.14 -8.21
N SER A 215 9.53 -0.83 -8.34
CA SER A 215 10.08 0.50 -8.01
C SER A 215 10.35 1.38 -9.24
N GLY A 216 10.39 0.80 -10.44
CA GLY A 216 10.82 1.48 -11.66
C GLY A 216 12.34 1.58 -11.83
N ILE A 217 13.14 1.36 -10.79
CA ILE A 217 14.60 1.47 -10.77
C ILE A 217 15.27 0.19 -10.25
N SER A 218 16.57 0.04 -10.45
CA SER A 218 17.31 -1.10 -9.90
C SER A 218 17.57 -0.95 -8.39
N PRO A 219 17.85 -2.05 -7.66
CA PRO A 219 18.23 -1.99 -6.24
C PRO A 219 19.46 -1.12 -5.97
N GLY A 220 20.43 -1.12 -6.91
CA GLY A 220 21.63 -0.30 -6.80
C GLY A 220 21.35 1.20 -6.96
N GLU A 221 20.48 1.56 -7.91
CA GLU A 221 19.99 2.95 -8.09
C GLU A 221 19.22 3.41 -6.86
N TYR A 222 18.31 2.57 -6.35
CA TYR A 222 17.55 2.86 -5.12
C TYR A 222 18.47 3.14 -3.93
N ARG A 223 19.50 2.30 -3.72
CA ARG A 223 20.48 2.49 -2.64
C ARG A 223 21.29 3.79 -2.81
N LYS A 224 21.79 4.08 -4.03
CA LYS A 224 22.52 5.32 -4.33
C LYS A 224 21.67 6.56 -4.12
N ALA A 225 20.38 6.47 -4.40
CA ALA A 225 19.43 7.54 -4.19
C ALA A 225 19.14 7.84 -2.70
N GLY A 226 19.69 7.06 -1.76
CA GLY A 226 19.33 7.17 -0.35
C GLY A 226 17.86 6.87 -0.11
N GLY A 227 17.29 5.93 -0.88
CA GLY A 227 15.89 5.53 -0.76
C GLY A 227 15.58 5.07 0.66
N THR A 228 14.56 5.65 1.27
CA THR A 228 14.10 5.34 2.61
C THR A 228 12.69 4.79 2.57
N GLY A 229 12.52 3.54 3.04
CA GLY A 229 11.20 2.92 3.14
C GLY A 229 10.43 2.94 1.81
N CYS A 230 9.33 3.70 1.78
CA CYS A 230 8.44 3.78 0.62
C CYS A 230 8.72 4.95 -0.35
N HIS A 231 9.84 5.67 -0.19
CA HIS A 231 10.17 6.82 -1.03
C HIS A 231 11.40 6.57 -1.91
N VAL A 232 11.35 7.05 -3.15
CA VAL A 232 12.52 7.28 -4.00
C VAL A 232 12.65 8.80 -4.17
N PRO A 233 13.75 9.44 -3.73
CA PRO A 233 13.94 10.86 -3.91
C PRO A 233 13.93 11.24 -5.40
N GLU A 234 13.26 12.32 -5.74
CA GLU A 234 13.07 12.77 -7.12
C GLU A 234 14.39 13.12 -7.83
N GLN A 235 15.36 13.62 -7.06
CA GLN A 235 16.67 14.08 -7.58
C GLN A 235 17.56 12.97 -8.19
N ASN A 236 17.20 11.71 -8.00
CA ASN A 236 18.00 10.55 -8.42
C ASN A 236 17.29 9.65 -9.43
N ARG A 237 16.28 10.15 -10.14
CA ARG A 237 15.70 9.41 -11.27
C ARG A 237 16.68 9.49 -12.45
N PRO A 238 16.98 8.34 -13.08
CA PRO A 238 17.81 8.35 -14.27
C PRO A 238 17.12 9.17 -15.36
N GLU A 239 17.87 10.06 -16.02
CA GLU A 239 17.40 10.92 -17.14
C GLU A 239 16.82 10.14 -18.33
N ASN A 240 16.91 8.81 -18.33
CA ASN A 240 16.43 7.93 -19.41
C ASN A 240 14.89 7.75 -19.45
N SER A 241 14.14 8.39 -18.56
CA SER A 241 12.66 8.45 -18.64
C SER A 241 12.15 9.64 -19.46
N ARG A 242 13.04 10.40 -20.10
CA ARG A 242 12.71 11.56 -20.93
C ARG A 242 12.78 11.31 -22.44
N ARG A 243 12.57 10.05 -22.88
CA ARG A 243 12.41 9.76 -24.31
C ARG A 243 11.21 8.90 -24.59
#